data_13f9d4a1e0004bcd51954c6e72d383c9
#
_entry.id   13f9d4a1e0004bcd51954c6e72d383c9
#
_cell.length_a   1.000
_cell.length_b   1.000
_cell.length_c   1.000
_cell.angle_alpha   90.00
_cell.angle_beta   90.00
_cell.angle_gamma   90.00
#
_symmetry.space_group_name_H-M   'P 1'
#
loop_
_entity.id
_entity.type
_entity.pdbx_description
1 polymer ?
#
loop_
_entity_poly.entity_id
_entity_poly.type
_entity_poly.pdbx_seq_one_letter_code
_entity_poly.pdbx_strand_id
1 'polypeptide(L)'
;MIDKFRSDAAVAVAAIPSGATLAVGGFGSSGRPDTLLDALCDLDRRDLHVIVNNVGSDFTGIGRLLLERRIRRLTASFPVLPEFYDEYFAGRVELELVPQGTLAERLRAGGAGIPAFFTPSGAGTMLADGTFPLGYRPDGEVADRMPERERREFGGREHILEYGIVADFALVKAYQGDRRGNLRFRLSARNFNPLAAMSGRHTFAEVEHLVGTGELGPDDIHLPGVFIDEVLLKSELSPRKPPIAEFSS
;
A
#
# COMPACT_ATOMS: atom_id res chain seq x y z
N MET A 1 -18.90 21.98 11.31
CA MET A 1 -18.74 20.49 11.34
C MET A 1 -17.75 20.15 10.24
N ILE A 2 -16.72 19.35 10.52
CA ILE A 2 -15.72 18.97 9.50
C ILE A 2 -16.39 18.01 8.52
N ASP A 3 -16.40 18.36 7.22
CA ASP A 3 -16.87 17.50 6.12
C ASP A 3 -15.66 17.06 5.28
N LYS A 4 -15.37 15.76 5.30
CA LYS A 4 -14.24 15.13 4.59
C LYS A 4 -14.64 14.55 3.23
N PHE A 5 -15.90 14.61 2.87
CA PHE A 5 -16.38 14.07 1.60
C PHE A 5 -15.87 14.90 0.42
N ARG A 6 -15.40 14.19 -0.60
CA ARG A 6 -15.03 14.73 -1.92
C ARG A 6 -15.81 13.99 -3.00
N SER A 7 -16.29 14.72 -3.96
CA SER A 7 -17.09 14.16 -5.08
C SER A 7 -16.23 13.71 -6.26
N ASP A 8 -14.95 14.11 -6.32
CA ASP A 8 -14.07 13.86 -7.47
C ASP A 8 -12.74 13.25 -7.00
N ALA A 9 -12.52 12.00 -7.42
CA ALA A 9 -11.31 11.25 -7.10
C ALA A 9 -10.06 11.86 -7.78
N ALA A 10 -10.20 12.41 -8.99
CA ALA A 10 -9.05 13.00 -9.69
C ALA A 10 -8.56 14.28 -8.98
N VAL A 11 -9.50 15.07 -8.44
CA VAL A 11 -9.16 16.25 -7.64
C VAL A 11 -8.47 15.85 -6.33
N ALA A 12 -8.99 14.82 -5.65
CA ALA A 12 -8.41 14.34 -4.40
C ALA A 12 -6.97 13.84 -4.59
N VAL A 13 -6.75 12.89 -5.53
CA VAL A 13 -5.41 12.30 -5.74
C VAL A 13 -4.43 13.25 -6.42
N ALA A 14 -4.88 14.41 -6.95
CA ALA A 14 -4.00 15.42 -7.54
C ALA A 14 -2.95 15.97 -6.56
N ALA A 15 -3.24 15.88 -5.24
CA ALA A 15 -2.31 16.25 -4.18
C ALA A 15 -1.07 15.33 -4.09
N ILE A 16 -1.12 14.12 -4.67
CA ILE A 16 -0.02 13.16 -4.64
C ILE A 16 1.06 13.59 -5.65
N PRO A 17 2.28 13.94 -5.23
CA PRO A 17 3.36 14.30 -6.14
C PRO A 17 4.10 13.05 -6.67
N SER A 18 4.91 13.23 -7.72
CA SER A 18 5.94 12.24 -8.07
C SER A 18 6.92 12.06 -6.90
N GLY A 19 7.47 10.86 -6.75
CA GLY A 19 8.37 10.50 -5.65
C GLY A 19 7.67 10.16 -4.32
N ALA A 20 6.34 10.30 -4.23
CA ALA A 20 5.58 10.04 -3.00
C ALA A 20 5.66 8.57 -2.56
N THR A 21 5.59 8.36 -1.25
CA THR A 21 5.41 7.06 -0.62
C THR A 21 3.91 6.80 -0.38
N LEU A 22 3.39 5.70 -0.94
CA LEU A 22 1.98 5.34 -0.91
C LEU A 22 1.76 4.04 -0.17
N ALA A 23 0.99 4.06 0.93
CA ALA A 23 0.46 2.84 1.54
C ALA A 23 -0.90 2.50 0.91
N VAL A 24 -1.02 1.32 0.31
CA VAL A 24 -2.25 0.92 -0.37
C VAL A 24 -2.88 -0.27 0.33
N GLY A 25 -4.15 -0.12 0.74
CA GLY A 25 -4.93 -1.18 1.33
C GLY A 25 -5.32 -2.26 0.33
N GLY A 26 -5.81 -3.38 0.84
CA GLY A 26 -6.27 -4.50 0.03
C GLY A 26 -5.39 -5.75 0.15
N PHE A 27 -5.96 -6.85 -0.33
CA PHE A 27 -5.31 -8.16 -0.46
C PHE A 27 -5.77 -8.78 -1.77
N GLY A 28 -4.91 -8.83 -2.78
CA GLY A 28 -5.35 -9.11 -4.16
C GLY A 28 -6.36 -8.06 -4.61
N SER A 29 -7.48 -8.50 -5.14
CA SER A 29 -8.60 -7.62 -5.51
C SER A 29 -9.54 -7.29 -4.34
N SER A 30 -9.42 -8.01 -3.19
CA SER A 30 -10.31 -7.80 -2.05
C SER A 30 -9.95 -6.53 -1.29
N GLY A 31 -10.87 -5.56 -1.25
CA GLY A 31 -10.67 -4.30 -0.55
C GLY A 31 -9.67 -3.35 -1.22
N ARG A 32 -9.35 -3.54 -2.51
CA ARG A 32 -8.50 -2.64 -3.28
C ARG A 32 -9.26 -1.35 -3.61
N PRO A 33 -8.66 -0.15 -3.41
CA PRO A 33 -9.29 1.13 -3.68
C PRO A 33 -9.19 1.49 -5.17
N ASP A 34 -9.98 0.81 -6.02
CA ASP A 34 -9.86 0.86 -7.48
C ASP A 34 -10.16 2.26 -8.05
N THR A 35 -11.14 2.98 -7.49
CA THR A 35 -11.48 4.34 -7.95
C THR A 35 -10.32 5.31 -7.74
N LEU A 36 -9.68 5.24 -6.57
CA LEU A 36 -8.53 6.08 -6.24
C LEU A 36 -7.30 5.71 -7.08
N LEU A 37 -7.07 4.41 -7.27
CA LEU A 37 -5.95 3.92 -8.08
C LEU A 37 -6.12 4.27 -9.55
N ASP A 38 -7.32 4.15 -10.12
CA ASP A 38 -7.61 4.55 -11.50
C ASP A 38 -7.40 6.05 -11.71
N ALA A 39 -7.88 6.88 -10.77
CA ALA A 39 -7.65 8.32 -10.81
C ALA A 39 -6.16 8.67 -10.73
N LEU A 40 -5.38 7.97 -9.89
CA LEU A 40 -3.93 8.15 -9.81
C LEU A 40 -3.23 7.72 -11.11
N CYS A 41 -3.69 6.63 -11.72
CA CYS A 41 -3.16 6.16 -13.02
C CYS A 41 -3.41 7.15 -14.16
N ASP A 42 -4.45 7.98 -14.08
CA ASP A 42 -4.73 9.01 -15.08
C ASP A 42 -3.84 10.27 -14.92
N LEU A 43 -3.13 10.39 -13.78
CA LEU A 43 -2.12 11.43 -13.56
C LEU A 43 -0.73 10.92 -13.96
N ASP A 44 0.11 11.78 -14.54
CA ASP A 44 1.53 11.42 -14.82
C ASP A 44 2.38 11.58 -13.56
N ARG A 45 2.18 10.67 -12.58
CA ARG A 45 3.01 10.60 -11.36
C ARG A 45 4.01 9.46 -11.52
N ARG A 46 5.28 9.74 -11.23
CA ARG A 46 6.42 8.83 -11.42
C ARG A 46 7.25 8.70 -10.15
N ASP A 47 8.18 7.77 -10.15
CA ASP A 47 9.12 7.51 -9.05
C ASP A 47 8.42 7.18 -7.72
N LEU A 48 7.23 6.59 -7.80
CA LEU A 48 6.44 6.24 -6.61
C LEU A 48 7.11 5.12 -5.81
N HIS A 49 7.07 5.23 -4.49
CA HIS A 49 7.33 4.12 -3.59
C HIS A 49 5.99 3.55 -3.12
N VAL A 50 5.62 2.39 -3.62
CA VAL A 50 4.35 1.74 -3.28
C VAL A 50 4.56 0.69 -2.21
N ILE A 51 3.78 0.76 -1.13
CA ILE A 51 3.77 -0.17 -0.01
C ILE A 51 2.41 -0.87 -0.02
N VAL A 52 2.42 -2.18 -0.29
CA VAL A 52 1.20 -2.96 -0.48
C VAL A 52 1.46 -4.44 -0.19
N ASN A 53 0.43 -5.21 0.13
CA ASN A 53 0.58 -6.66 0.29
C ASN A 53 1.06 -7.35 -0.99
N ASN A 54 0.44 -7.03 -2.14
CA ASN A 54 0.84 -7.47 -3.48
C ASN A 54 0.31 -6.51 -4.55
N VAL A 55 0.85 -6.60 -5.77
CA VAL A 55 0.47 -5.74 -6.90
C VAL A 55 -0.85 -6.14 -7.57
N GLY A 56 -1.48 -7.25 -7.13
CA GLY A 56 -2.61 -7.86 -7.83
C GLY A 56 -2.15 -8.83 -8.92
N SER A 57 -3.11 -9.52 -9.53
CA SER A 57 -2.89 -10.47 -10.61
C SER A 57 -3.43 -9.97 -11.95
N ASP A 58 -3.75 -8.69 -12.04
CA ASP A 58 -4.31 -8.02 -13.21
C ASP A 58 -3.53 -6.75 -13.54
N PHE A 59 -3.78 -6.21 -14.73
CA PHE A 59 -3.12 -4.99 -15.23
C PHE A 59 -3.90 -3.73 -14.88
N THR A 60 -4.51 -3.68 -13.69
CA THR A 60 -5.26 -2.52 -13.20
C THR A 60 -4.59 -1.93 -11.97
N GLY A 61 -4.89 -0.69 -11.65
CA GLY A 61 -4.39 -0.03 -10.44
C GLY A 61 -2.87 -0.10 -10.32
N ILE A 62 -2.35 -0.80 -9.29
CA ILE A 62 -0.90 -0.92 -9.04
C ILE A 62 -0.21 -1.69 -10.18
N GLY A 63 -0.84 -2.73 -10.73
CA GLY A 63 -0.31 -3.44 -11.90
C GLY A 63 -0.12 -2.51 -13.11
N ARG A 64 -1.08 -1.60 -13.37
CA ARG A 64 -0.95 -0.57 -14.40
C ARG A 64 0.20 0.40 -14.11
N LEU A 65 0.30 0.92 -12.89
CA LEU A 65 1.42 1.81 -12.51
C LEU A 65 2.79 1.15 -12.68
N LEU A 66 2.89 -0.14 -12.37
CA LEU A 66 4.11 -0.94 -12.56
C LEU A 66 4.48 -1.02 -14.05
N LEU A 67 3.54 -1.47 -14.90
CA LEU A 67 3.78 -1.65 -16.34
C LEU A 67 4.09 -0.32 -17.06
N GLU A 68 3.49 0.77 -16.61
CA GLU A 68 3.81 2.12 -17.08
C GLU A 68 5.12 2.68 -16.48
N ARG A 69 5.88 1.86 -15.72
CA ARG A 69 7.18 2.23 -15.11
C ARG A 69 7.10 3.48 -14.24
N ARG A 70 6.04 3.57 -13.44
CA ARG A 70 5.80 4.70 -12.53
C ARG A 70 6.22 4.40 -11.10
N ILE A 71 6.51 3.12 -10.79
CA ILE A 71 6.94 2.67 -9.46
C ILE A 71 8.45 2.52 -9.47
N ARG A 72 9.14 3.30 -8.64
CA ARG A 72 10.58 3.17 -8.40
C ARG A 72 10.87 2.05 -7.41
N ARG A 73 10.08 1.95 -6.34
CA ARG A 73 10.23 0.93 -5.29
C ARG A 73 8.90 0.32 -4.91
N LEU A 74 8.90 -0.99 -4.77
CA LEU A 74 7.80 -1.75 -4.21
C LEU A 74 8.22 -2.34 -2.86
N THR A 75 7.47 -2.04 -1.78
CA THR A 75 7.55 -2.79 -0.51
C THR A 75 6.34 -3.71 -0.45
N ALA A 76 6.57 -5.01 -0.53
CA ALA A 76 5.49 -6.00 -0.62
C ALA A 76 5.86 -7.32 0.06
N SER A 77 4.83 -8.10 0.39
CA SER A 77 5.03 -9.45 0.93
C SER A 77 5.05 -10.52 -0.14
N PHE A 78 4.37 -10.31 -1.24
CA PHE A 78 4.28 -11.28 -2.33
C PHE A 78 3.91 -10.62 -3.66
N PRO A 79 4.86 -10.19 -4.49
CA PRO A 79 4.58 -9.76 -5.86
C PRO A 79 4.08 -10.96 -6.68
N VAL A 80 2.79 -10.96 -7.07
CA VAL A 80 2.16 -12.09 -7.78
C VAL A 80 2.19 -11.97 -9.29
N LEU A 81 2.37 -10.74 -9.83
CA LEU A 81 2.36 -10.46 -11.25
C LEU A 81 3.70 -10.90 -11.88
N PRO A 82 3.73 -11.83 -12.86
CA PRO A 82 4.98 -12.27 -13.50
C PRO A 82 5.80 -11.11 -14.08
N GLU A 83 5.14 -10.13 -14.70
CA GLU A 83 5.74 -8.95 -15.31
C GLU A 83 6.48 -8.07 -14.28
N PHE A 84 6.14 -8.19 -13.00
CA PHE A 84 6.92 -7.54 -11.94
C PHE A 84 8.37 -8.03 -11.94
N TYR A 85 8.57 -9.32 -12.09
CA TYR A 85 9.93 -9.90 -12.06
C TYR A 85 10.74 -9.51 -13.29
N ASP A 86 10.09 -9.32 -14.45
CA ASP A 86 10.76 -8.80 -15.66
C ASP A 86 11.25 -7.36 -15.44
N GLU A 87 10.43 -6.50 -14.82
CA GLU A 87 10.83 -5.14 -14.47
C GLU A 87 11.91 -5.11 -13.36
N TYR A 88 11.81 -6.00 -12.38
CA TYR A 88 12.76 -6.10 -11.26
C TYR A 88 14.14 -6.56 -11.72
N PHE A 89 14.24 -7.66 -12.47
CA PHE A 89 15.52 -8.16 -12.97
C PHE A 89 16.14 -7.27 -14.03
N ALA A 90 15.35 -6.49 -14.74
CA ALA A 90 15.84 -5.49 -15.68
C ALA A 90 16.28 -4.17 -14.99
N GLY A 91 16.24 -4.10 -13.67
CA GLY A 91 16.68 -2.93 -12.90
C GLY A 91 15.77 -1.71 -12.97
N ARG A 92 14.49 -1.89 -13.30
CA ARG A 92 13.54 -0.80 -13.45
C ARG A 92 12.64 -0.56 -12.25
N VAL A 93 12.61 -1.51 -11.29
CA VAL A 93 11.91 -1.38 -10.02
C VAL A 93 12.72 -2.05 -8.91
N GLU A 94 12.76 -1.45 -7.75
CA GLU A 94 13.33 -2.05 -6.54
C GLU A 94 12.28 -2.85 -5.78
N LEU A 95 12.69 -3.95 -5.12
CA LEU A 95 11.84 -4.76 -4.25
C LEU A 95 12.37 -4.77 -2.82
N GLU A 96 11.65 -4.18 -1.89
CA GLU A 96 11.79 -4.47 -0.47
C GLU A 96 10.81 -5.58 -0.11
N LEU A 97 11.31 -6.82 -0.07
CA LEU A 97 10.50 -7.98 0.31
C LEU A 97 10.35 -8.05 1.83
N VAL A 98 9.11 -8.13 2.32
CA VAL A 98 8.81 -8.13 3.75
C VAL A 98 7.84 -9.28 4.07
N PRO A 99 8.08 -10.11 5.08
CA PRO A 99 7.11 -11.12 5.50
C PRO A 99 5.75 -10.47 5.80
N GLN A 100 4.65 -11.09 5.37
CA GLN A 100 3.32 -10.48 5.37
C GLN A 100 2.90 -9.97 6.75
N GLY A 101 3.08 -10.76 7.81
CA GLY A 101 2.78 -10.32 9.17
C GLY A 101 3.66 -9.16 9.63
N THR A 102 4.94 -9.13 9.20
CA THR A 102 5.86 -8.03 9.48
C THR A 102 5.43 -6.75 8.74
N LEU A 103 4.99 -6.87 7.48
CA LEU A 103 4.46 -5.72 6.74
C LEU A 103 3.24 -5.12 7.44
N ALA A 104 2.31 -5.96 7.88
CA ALA A 104 1.13 -5.54 8.64
C ALA A 104 1.54 -4.81 9.93
N GLU A 105 2.49 -5.37 10.68
CA GLU A 105 2.95 -4.78 11.94
C GLU A 105 3.76 -3.49 11.73
N ARG A 106 4.57 -3.39 10.66
CA ARG A 106 5.29 -2.16 10.30
C ARG A 106 4.33 -1.01 10.00
N LEU A 107 3.23 -1.27 9.28
CA LEU A 107 2.17 -0.28 9.02
C LEU A 107 1.47 0.12 10.33
N ARG A 108 1.10 -0.88 11.16
CA ARG A 108 0.48 -0.63 12.46
C ARG A 108 1.38 0.19 13.37
N ALA A 109 2.64 -0.20 13.49
CA ALA A 109 3.63 0.49 14.34
C ALA A 109 3.82 1.95 13.91
N GLY A 110 4.02 2.20 12.61
CA GLY A 110 4.14 3.56 12.08
C GLY A 110 2.90 4.41 12.38
N GLY A 111 1.71 3.86 12.15
CA GLY A 111 0.44 4.54 12.44
C GLY A 111 0.18 4.79 13.92
N ALA A 112 0.80 4.00 14.81
CA ALA A 112 0.72 4.17 16.26
C ALA A 112 1.88 5.01 16.84
N GLY A 113 2.79 5.54 16.00
CA GLY A 113 3.96 6.29 16.45
C GLY A 113 5.05 5.42 17.08
N ILE A 114 5.03 4.10 16.85
CA ILE A 114 6.07 3.17 17.31
C ILE A 114 7.16 3.11 16.24
N PRO A 115 8.39 3.58 16.52
CA PRO A 115 9.42 3.73 15.51
C PRO A 115 9.97 2.39 15.01
N ALA A 116 10.04 1.37 15.88
CA ALA A 116 10.61 0.08 15.56
C ALA A 116 10.13 -1.00 16.56
N PHE A 117 10.26 -2.27 16.16
CA PHE A 117 9.95 -3.43 16.98
C PHE A 117 10.83 -4.63 16.59
N PHE A 118 10.96 -5.59 17.48
CA PHE A 118 11.65 -6.85 17.20
C PHE A 118 10.65 -7.95 16.82
N THR A 119 10.98 -8.74 15.79
CA THR A 119 10.16 -9.87 15.32
C THR A 119 11.03 -11.08 15.00
N PRO A 120 10.58 -12.31 15.27
CA PRO A 120 11.28 -13.50 14.83
C PRO A 120 11.09 -13.81 13.33
N SER A 121 10.13 -13.15 12.66
CA SER A 121 9.86 -13.36 11.24
C SER A 121 11.02 -12.82 10.38
N GLY A 122 11.58 -13.67 9.53
CA GLY A 122 12.72 -13.33 8.69
C GLY A 122 14.08 -13.52 9.33
N ALA A 123 14.17 -13.79 10.66
CA ALA A 123 15.43 -14.15 11.30
C ALA A 123 16.03 -15.41 10.65
N GLY A 124 17.36 -15.43 10.44
CA GLY A 124 18.08 -16.52 9.78
C GLY A 124 17.83 -16.64 8.27
N THR A 125 17.29 -15.62 7.62
CA THR A 125 17.07 -15.58 6.17
C THR A 125 17.82 -14.41 5.51
N MET A 126 17.86 -14.40 4.18
CA MET A 126 18.44 -13.31 3.38
C MET A 126 17.86 -11.91 3.71
N LEU A 127 16.67 -11.85 4.30
CA LEU A 127 16.03 -10.59 4.71
C LEU A 127 16.71 -10.01 5.97
N ALA A 128 17.33 -10.87 6.79
CA ALA A 128 17.99 -10.47 8.03
C ALA A 128 19.47 -10.13 7.81
N ASP A 129 20.16 -10.84 6.92
CA ASP A 129 21.62 -10.78 6.76
C ASP A 129 22.11 -9.78 5.70
N GLY A 130 21.19 -9.01 5.11
CA GLY A 130 21.55 -8.00 4.12
C GLY A 130 21.96 -8.56 2.76
N THR A 131 21.68 -9.84 2.46
CA THR A 131 22.05 -10.45 1.18
C THR A 131 20.96 -10.43 0.13
N PHE A 132 19.70 -10.14 0.52
CA PHE A 132 18.59 -10.06 -0.43
C PHE A 132 18.77 -8.87 -1.38
N PRO A 133 18.74 -9.08 -2.71
CA PRO A 133 18.84 -7.99 -3.69
C PRO A 133 17.67 -7.03 -3.59
N LEU A 134 17.93 -5.75 -3.33
CA LEU A 134 16.93 -4.70 -3.39
C LEU A 134 16.60 -4.33 -4.84
N GLY A 135 17.60 -4.37 -5.72
CA GLY A 135 17.45 -4.09 -7.14
C GLY A 135 18.63 -4.57 -7.96
N TYR A 136 18.44 -4.56 -9.26
CA TYR A 136 19.43 -4.99 -10.26
C TYR A 136 19.82 -3.84 -11.18
N ARG A 137 20.94 -4.01 -11.90
CA ARG A 137 21.32 -3.17 -13.05
C ARG A 137 20.78 -3.79 -14.34
N PRO A 138 20.74 -3.02 -15.43
CA PRO A 138 20.29 -3.55 -16.74
C PRO A 138 21.15 -4.72 -17.28
N ASP A 139 22.39 -4.87 -16.80
CA ASP A 139 23.28 -5.99 -17.12
C ASP A 139 23.02 -7.25 -16.29
N GLY A 140 22.05 -7.22 -15.37
CA GLY A 140 21.67 -8.33 -14.50
C GLY A 140 22.47 -8.41 -13.19
N GLU A 141 23.45 -7.54 -12.98
CA GLU A 141 24.20 -7.49 -11.73
C GLU A 141 23.38 -6.86 -10.61
N VAL A 142 23.58 -7.31 -9.37
CA VAL A 142 22.91 -6.73 -8.20
C VAL A 142 23.38 -5.27 -8.02
N ALA A 143 22.44 -4.34 -8.10
CA ALA A 143 22.72 -2.92 -7.92
C ALA A 143 22.82 -2.54 -6.45
N ASP A 144 21.89 -3.05 -5.64
CA ASP A 144 21.80 -2.74 -4.21
C ASP A 144 21.18 -3.92 -3.46
N ARG A 145 21.40 -3.97 -2.14
CA ARG A 145 20.88 -5.01 -1.26
C ARG A 145 20.09 -4.39 -0.11
N MET A 146 19.17 -5.16 0.45
CA MET A 146 18.52 -4.78 1.69
C MET A 146 19.58 -4.64 2.80
N PRO A 147 19.44 -3.66 3.71
CA PRO A 147 20.38 -3.52 4.82
C PRO A 147 20.28 -4.70 5.78
N GLU A 148 21.42 -5.09 6.35
CA GLU A 148 21.45 -6.04 7.48
C GLU A 148 20.60 -5.51 8.62
N ARG A 149 19.82 -6.40 9.28
CA ARG A 149 18.95 -6.07 10.40
C ARG A 149 19.68 -6.28 11.73
N GLU A 150 19.51 -5.36 12.67
CA GLU A 150 19.92 -5.58 14.06
C GLU A 150 19.25 -6.84 14.59
N ARG A 151 20.05 -7.68 15.27
CA ARG A 151 19.57 -8.96 15.84
C ARG A 151 19.60 -8.89 17.34
N ARG A 152 18.59 -9.48 17.98
CA ARG A 152 18.51 -9.61 19.43
C ARG A 152 17.82 -10.91 19.81
N GLU A 153 18.29 -11.54 20.86
CA GLU A 153 17.67 -12.74 21.40
C GLU A 153 16.62 -12.38 22.48
N PHE A 154 15.45 -12.99 22.39
CA PHE A 154 14.41 -12.95 23.40
C PHE A 154 13.88 -14.36 23.65
N GLY A 155 13.93 -14.82 24.90
CA GLY A 155 13.45 -16.14 25.28
C GLY A 155 14.10 -17.30 24.53
N GLY A 156 15.40 -17.21 24.23
CA GLY A 156 16.15 -18.24 23.49
C GLY A 156 15.85 -18.27 21.99
N ARG A 157 15.23 -17.23 21.45
CA ARG A 157 14.90 -17.14 20.01
C ARG A 157 15.43 -15.83 19.42
N GLU A 158 16.09 -15.92 18.28
CA GLU A 158 16.57 -14.75 17.53
C GLU A 158 15.40 -13.94 16.97
N HIS A 159 15.51 -12.63 17.08
CA HIS A 159 14.61 -11.63 16.51
C HIS A 159 15.42 -10.61 15.73
N ILE A 160 14.80 -10.01 14.74
CA ILE A 160 15.36 -8.90 13.94
C ILE A 160 14.57 -7.62 14.17
N LEU A 161 15.26 -6.48 14.10
CA LEU A 161 14.66 -5.15 14.21
C LEU A 161 13.98 -4.76 12.91
N GLU A 162 12.72 -4.38 12.99
CA GLU A 162 11.94 -3.83 11.91
C GLU A 162 11.42 -2.43 12.26
N TYR A 163 11.41 -1.53 11.27
CA TYR A 163 10.99 -0.15 11.45
C TYR A 163 9.53 0.04 11.08
N GLY A 164 8.82 0.87 11.87
CA GLY A 164 7.47 1.32 11.54
C GLY A 164 7.42 2.08 10.21
N ILE A 165 6.37 1.87 9.43
CA ILE A 165 6.16 2.54 8.15
C ILE A 165 5.20 3.71 8.35
N VAL A 166 5.65 4.92 7.96
CA VAL A 166 4.80 6.11 7.81
C VAL A 166 4.90 6.54 6.35
N ALA A 167 3.79 6.42 5.62
CA ALA A 167 3.72 6.82 4.22
C ALA A 167 3.26 8.29 4.09
N ASP A 168 3.62 8.95 2.98
CA ASP A 168 3.13 10.31 2.71
C ASP A 168 1.62 10.30 2.49
N PHE A 169 1.13 9.29 1.76
CA PHE A 169 -0.28 9.11 1.49
C PHE A 169 -0.72 7.67 1.71
N ALA A 170 -2.00 7.50 2.07
CA ALA A 170 -2.63 6.19 2.09
C ALA A 170 -3.89 6.17 1.22
N LEU A 171 -4.05 5.10 0.44
CA LEU A 171 -5.24 4.83 -0.36
C LEU A 171 -5.92 3.57 0.18
N VAL A 172 -7.14 3.71 0.69
CA VAL A 172 -7.85 2.59 1.32
C VAL A 172 -9.29 2.48 0.85
N LYS A 173 -9.88 1.29 1.04
CA LYS A 173 -11.27 1.03 0.71
C LYS A 173 -12.03 0.50 1.91
N ALA A 174 -13.25 1.03 2.13
CA ALA A 174 -14.18 0.54 3.12
C ALA A 174 -15.55 0.22 2.51
N TYR A 175 -16.37 -0.54 3.26
CA TYR A 175 -17.73 -0.86 2.88
C TYR A 175 -18.65 0.35 3.07
N GLN A 176 -18.56 1.00 4.25
CA GLN A 176 -19.31 2.20 4.58
C GLN A 176 -18.37 3.25 5.17
N GLY A 177 -18.68 4.51 4.91
CA GLY A 177 -18.04 5.64 5.57
C GLY A 177 -19.00 6.79 5.75
N ASP A 178 -18.81 7.57 6.80
CA ASP A 178 -19.54 8.81 7.00
C ASP A 178 -18.72 10.04 6.56
N ARG A 179 -19.36 11.20 6.53
CA ARG A 179 -18.71 12.47 6.15
C ARG A 179 -17.63 12.95 7.13
N ARG A 180 -17.51 12.31 8.30
CA ARG A 180 -16.44 12.57 9.27
C ARG A 180 -15.24 11.64 9.07
N GLY A 181 -15.34 10.64 8.16
CA GLY A 181 -14.31 9.68 7.88
C GLY A 181 -14.34 8.45 8.77
N ASN A 182 -15.38 8.22 9.58
CA ASN A 182 -15.55 6.96 10.29
C ASN A 182 -15.82 5.84 9.28
N LEU A 183 -15.10 4.73 9.39
CA LEU A 183 -15.16 3.64 8.42
C LEU A 183 -15.62 2.32 9.04
N ARG A 184 -16.46 1.61 8.29
CA ARG A 184 -16.86 0.23 8.53
C ARG A 184 -16.39 -0.65 7.37
N PHE A 185 -15.60 -1.67 7.64
CA PHE A 185 -15.15 -2.67 6.67
C PHE A 185 -16.10 -3.87 6.68
N ARG A 186 -16.08 -4.66 5.60
CA ARG A 186 -16.90 -5.85 5.46
C ARG A 186 -16.07 -7.04 5.04
N LEU A 187 -16.27 -8.18 5.75
CA LEU A 187 -15.64 -9.47 5.45
C LEU A 187 -14.10 -9.33 5.28
N SER A 188 -13.52 -10.09 4.35
CA SER A 188 -12.08 -10.11 4.06
C SER A 188 -11.54 -8.78 3.49
N ALA A 189 -12.39 -7.88 3.00
CA ALA A 189 -11.98 -6.56 2.53
C ALA A 189 -11.44 -5.64 3.64
N ARG A 190 -11.60 -6.01 4.91
CA ARG A 190 -10.95 -5.31 6.03
C ARG A 190 -9.43 -5.38 5.94
N ASN A 191 -8.86 -6.58 5.76
CA ASN A 191 -7.43 -6.90 5.56
C ASN A 191 -6.43 -5.78 5.96
N PHE A 192 -5.59 -5.31 5.02
CA PHE A 192 -4.58 -4.26 5.25
C PHE A 192 -5.16 -2.83 5.32
N ASN A 193 -6.44 -2.62 4.97
CA ASN A 193 -7.01 -1.29 4.86
C ASN A 193 -6.91 -0.44 6.14
N PRO A 194 -7.26 -0.93 7.35
CA PRO A 194 -7.10 -0.13 8.57
C PRO A 194 -5.65 0.25 8.84
N LEU A 195 -4.71 -0.67 8.59
CA LEU A 195 -3.29 -0.48 8.87
C LEU A 195 -2.66 0.52 7.91
N ALA A 196 -2.99 0.42 6.62
CA ALA A 196 -2.56 1.39 5.62
C ALA A 196 -3.11 2.78 5.94
N ALA A 197 -4.39 2.88 6.30
CA ALA A 197 -5.01 4.16 6.67
C ALA A 197 -4.30 4.82 7.86
N MET A 198 -3.97 4.06 8.89
CA MET A 198 -3.27 4.59 10.07
C MET A 198 -1.86 5.05 9.76
N SER A 199 -1.18 4.43 8.79
CA SER A 199 0.21 4.72 8.45
C SER A 199 0.39 5.93 7.53
N GLY A 200 -0.68 6.43 6.88
CA GLY A 200 -0.63 7.60 6.00
C GLY A 200 -0.58 8.91 6.77
N ARG A 201 0.24 9.87 6.29
CA ARG A 201 0.19 11.27 6.74
C ARG A 201 -1.04 11.98 6.21
N HIS A 202 -1.51 11.57 5.04
CA HIS A 202 -2.77 12.00 4.43
C HIS A 202 -3.47 10.78 3.83
N THR A 203 -4.68 10.50 4.26
CA THR A 203 -5.40 9.26 3.92
C THR A 203 -6.68 9.54 3.14
N PHE A 204 -6.78 8.95 1.95
CA PHE A 204 -7.97 8.91 1.13
C PHE A 204 -8.70 7.58 1.33
N ALA A 205 -10.00 7.63 1.63
CA ALA A 205 -10.83 6.44 1.78
C ALA A 205 -11.92 6.41 0.70
N GLU A 206 -11.85 5.41 -0.18
CA GLU A 206 -12.96 5.06 -1.07
C GLU A 206 -13.99 4.24 -0.29
N VAL A 207 -15.27 4.58 -0.37
CA VAL A 207 -16.35 3.84 0.30
C VAL A 207 -17.39 3.34 -0.70
N GLU A 208 -17.93 2.14 -0.47
CA GLU A 208 -19.01 1.60 -1.31
C GLU A 208 -20.33 2.33 -1.02
N HIS A 209 -20.54 2.75 0.24
CA HIS A 209 -21.73 3.45 0.68
C HIS A 209 -21.33 4.62 1.58
N LEU A 210 -21.71 5.83 1.17
CA LEU A 210 -21.62 7.01 1.99
C LEU A 210 -22.89 7.11 2.85
N VAL A 211 -22.72 7.19 4.16
CA VAL A 211 -23.84 7.30 5.12
C VAL A 211 -23.83 8.65 5.84
N GLY A 212 -24.95 9.03 6.44
CA GLY A 212 -25.05 10.24 7.23
C GLY A 212 -24.21 10.17 8.51
N THR A 213 -23.75 11.34 8.99
CA THR A 213 -23.02 11.42 10.27
C THR A 213 -23.92 10.93 11.41
N GLY A 214 -23.45 9.91 12.15
CA GLY A 214 -24.18 9.29 13.25
C GLY A 214 -25.05 8.10 12.87
N GLU A 215 -25.10 7.73 11.58
CA GLU A 215 -25.80 6.51 11.14
C GLU A 215 -24.98 5.25 11.40
N LEU A 216 -23.65 5.34 11.47
CA LEU A 216 -22.81 4.24 11.96
C LEU A 216 -22.93 4.19 13.49
N GLY A 217 -23.36 3.04 14.02
CA GLY A 217 -23.34 2.81 15.46
C GLY A 217 -21.89 2.90 15.99
N PRO A 218 -21.69 3.36 17.24
CA PRO A 218 -20.35 3.47 17.81
C PRO A 218 -19.54 2.16 17.75
N ASP A 219 -20.19 1.03 17.95
CA ASP A 219 -19.58 -0.30 17.92
C ASP A 219 -19.33 -0.82 16.49
N ASP A 220 -19.95 -0.21 15.48
CA ASP A 220 -19.76 -0.53 14.06
C ASP A 220 -18.58 0.21 13.42
N ILE A 221 -18.02 1.19 14.10
CA ILE A 221 -16.87 1.96 13.62
C ILE A 221 -15.61 1.12 13.79
N HIS A 222 -15.13 0.53 12.71
CA HIS A 222 -13.91 -0.27 12.72
C HIS A 222 -12.63 0.58 12.68
N LEU A 223 -12.71 1.78 12.09
CA LEU A 223 -11.63 2.76 12.05
C LEU A 223 -12.20 4.15 12.27
N PRO A 224 -11.79 4.86 13.33
CA PRO A 224 -12.23 6.22 13.60
C PRO A 224 -11.77 7.21 12.53
N GLY A 225 -12.59 8.22 12.27
CA GLY A 225 -12.33 9.23 11.26
C GLY A 225 -11.07 10.07 11.48
N VAL A 226 -10.46 10.03 12.66
CA VAL A 226 -9.20 10.73 12.93
C VAL A 226 -8.05 10.30 12.02
N PHE A 227 -8.11 9.08 11.47
CA PHE A 227 -7.13 8.53 10.54
C PHE A 227 -7.44 8.80 9.06
N ILE A 228 -8.54 9.48 8.76
CA ILE A 228 -8.99 9.72 7.39
C ILE A 228 -9.06 11.23 7.14
N ASP A 229 -8.47 11.69 6.06
CA ASP A 229 -8.52 13.09 5.65
C ASP A 229 -9.62 13.34 4.63
N GLU A 230 -9.81 12.43 3.68
CA GLU A 230 -10.80 12.56 2.63
C GLU A 230 -11.57 11.25 2.40
N VAL A 231 -12.88 11.38 2.17
CA VAL A 231 -13.79 10.27 1.87
C VAL A 231 -14.38 10.45 0.48
N LEU A 232 -14.37 9.41 -0.33
CA LEU A 232 -14.90 9.41 -1.68
C LEU A 232 -15.87 8.23 -1.88
N LEU A 233 -16.88 8.43 -2.69
CA LEU A 233 -17.75 7.33 -3.09
C LEU A 233 -17.08 6.53 -4.21
N LYS A 234 -17.14 5.20 -4.10
CA LYS A 234 -16.66 4.28 -5.13
C LYS A 234 -17.34 4.57 -6.47
N SER A 235 -16.55 4.62 -7.55
CA SER A 235 -17.09 4.66 -8.91
C SER A 235 -17.80 3.35 -9.25
N GLU A 236 -18.89 3.42 -10.01
CA GLU A 236 -19.57 2.26 -10.58
C GLU A 236 -18.82 1.69 -11.79
N LEU A 237 -17.86 2.43 -12.33
CA LEU A 237 -17.06 1.98 -13.47
C LEU A 237 -16.12 0.84 -13.04
N SER A 238 -15.92 -0.13 -13.95
CA SER A 238 -14.89 -1.15 -13.76
C SER A 238 -13.49 -0.55 -13.80
N PRO A 239 -12.51 -1.14 -13.08
CA PRO A 239 -11.12 -0.71 -13.16
C PRO A 239 -10.61 -0.64 -14.59
N ARG A 240 -9.89 0.42 -14.92
CA ARG A 240 -9.37 0.65 -16.27
C ARG A 240 -8.10 -0.16 -16.49
N LYS A 241 -8.11 -1.01 -17.53
CA LYS A 241 -6.94 -1.76 -17.96
C LYS A 241 -6.13 -0.97 -19.00
N PRO A 242 -4.80 -1.04 -18.98
CA PRO A 242 -3.99 -0.47 -20.06
C PRO A 242 -4.24 -1.22 -21.37
N PRO A 243 -3.99 -0.60 -22.54
CA PRO A 243 -3.96 -1.30 -23.81
C PRO A 243 -2.84 -2.35 -23.80
N ILE A 244 -3.17 -3.62 -24.02
CA ILE A 244 -2.23 -4.76 -23.94
C ILE A 244 -1.11 -4.65 -25.01
N ALA A 245 -1.33 -3.90 -26.09
CA ALA A 245 -0.41 -3.82 -27.23
C ALA A 245 0.92 -3.08 -26.97
N GLU A 246 1.07 -2.36 -25.85
CA GLU A 246 2.26 -1.53 -25.57
C GLU A 246 3.34 -2.23 -24.75
N PHE A 247 3.09 -3.46 -24.27
CA PHE A 247 4.01 -4.16 -23.35
C PHE A 247 4.72 -5.37 -23.99
N SER A 248 4.60 -5.55 -25.31
CA SER A 248 5.14 -6.72 -26.05
C SER A 248 6.47 -6.44 -26.77
N SER A 249 7.34 -5.61 -26.22
CA SER A 249 8.67 -5.36 -26.81
C SER A 249 9.75 -5.13 -25.78
#